data_4250afee68c3a05d1e0f273e2544f608
#
_entry.id   4250afee68c3a05d1e0f273e2544f608
#
_cell.length_a   1.000
_cell.length_b   1.000
_cell.length_c   1.000
_cell.angle_alpha   90.00
_cell.angle_beta   90.00
_cell.angle_gamma   90.00
#
_symmetry.space_group_name_H-M   'P 1'
#
loop_
_entity.id
_entity.type
_entity.pdbx_description
1 polymer ?
#
loop_
_entity_poly.entity_id
_entity_poly.type
_entity_poly.pdbx_seq_one_letter_code
_entity_poly.pdbx_strand_id
1 'polypeptide(L)'
;MPSIFTRIINGELPGHFVWKDSEVVAFMTIQPIREGHVLLIPRAEIDHWDHVPEATAQHLMRVAQRITRAIKAAWHPARVGLIVAGFEVPHAHLHLIPAEEMADLSFARAKASSAEELAAAATTLRAALRAQGEAAADW
;
A
#
# COMPACT_ATOMS: atom_id res chain seq x y z
N MET A 1 -8.43 -16.09 14.29
CA MET A 1 -9.08 -15.55 13.07
C MET A 1 -8.06 -14.84 12.22
N PRO A 2 -7.93 -15.19 10.94
CA PRO A 2 -7.06 -14.43 10.03
C PRO A 2 -7.53 -12.99 9.91
N SER A 3 -6.59 -12.07 9.77
CA SER A 3 -6.94 -10.67 9.52
C SER A 3 -7.57 -10.52 8.14
N ILE A 4 -8.27 -9.40 7.92
CA ILE A 4 -8.82 -9.10 6.59
C ILE A 4 -7.72 -9.05 5.53
N PHE A 5 -6.52 -8.60 5.90
CA PHE A 5 -5.39 -8.54 4.97
C PHE A 5 -4.87 -9.93 4.62
N THR A 6 -4.78 -10.84 5.58
CA THR A 6 -4.43 -12.23 5.31
C THR A 6 -5.43 -12.86 4.33
N ARG A 7 -6.72 -12.58 4.49
CA ARG A 7 -7.76 -13.08 3.60
C ARG A 7 -7.63 -12.51 2.19
N ILE A 8 -7.24 -11.25 2.06
CA ILE A 8 -6.96 -10.63 0.76
C ILE A 8 -5.72 -11.27 0.13
N ILE A 9 -4.66 -11.46 0.90
CA ILE A 9 -3.41 -12.09 0.43
C ILE A 9 -3.68 -13.51 -0.08
N ASN A 10 -4.54 -14.25 0.61
CA ASN A 10 -4.89 -15.62 0.25
C ASN A 10 -5.92 -15.74 -0.88
N GLY A 11 -6.42 -14.63 -1.40
CA GLY A 11 -7.41 -14.63 -2.48
C GLY A 11 -8.85 -14.87 -2.03
N GLU A 12 -9.12 -14.91 -0.74
CA GLU A 12 -10.48 -15.09 -0.20
C GLU A 12 -11.33 -13.83 -0.37
N LEU A 13 -10.70 -12.66 -0.38
CA LEU A 13 -11.33 -11.37 -0.60
C LEU A 13 -10.63 -10.65 -1.74
N PRO A 14 -11.34 -9.79 -2.51
CA PRO A 14 -10.73 -9.07 -3.61
C PRO A 14 -9.69 -8.06 -3.12
N GLY A 15 -8.66 -7.86 -3.93
CA GLY A 15 -7.64 -6.84 -3.69
C GLY A 15 -7.06 -6.36 -5.00
N HIS A 16 -6.77 -5.07 -5.09
CA HIS A 16 -6.17 -4.45 -6.27
C HIS A 16 -4.66 -4.32 -6.04
N PHE A 17 -3.95 -5.43 -6.25
CA PHE A 17 -2.53 -5.53 -5.98
C PHE A 17 -1.68 -4.70 -6.94
N VAL A 18 -0.61 -4.10 -6.40
CA VAL A 18 0.39 -3.37 -7.17
C VAL A 18 1.80 -3.92 -6.98
N TRP A 19 2.00 -4.71 -5.92
CA TRP A 19 3.31 -5.31 -5.62
C TRP A 19 3.10 -6.68 -4.97
N LYS A 20 3.86 -7.67 -5.42
CA LYS A 20 3.87 -9.00 -4.81
C LYS A 20 5.30 -9.55 -4.83
N ASP A 21 5.86 -9.80 -3.67
CA ASP A 21 7.09 -10.58 -3.55
C ASP A 21 6.91 -11.64 -2.47
N SER A 22 7.98 -12.37 -2.11
CA SER A 22 7.88 -13.47 -1.16
C SER A 22 7.59 -13.03 0.27
N GLU A 23 7.85 -11.78 0.62
CA GLU A 23 7.73 -11.29 1.99
C GLU A 23 6.62 -10.28 2.19
N VAL A 24 6.37 -9.43 1.19
CA VAL A 24 5.41 -8.34 1.30
C VAL A 24 4.51 -8.26 0.08
N VAL A 25 3.35 -7.63 0.28
CA VAL A 25 2.43 -7.27 -0.80
C VAL A 25 2.02 -5.82 -0.64
N ALA A 26 1.54 -5.22 -1.72
CA ALA A 26 0.90 -3.92 -1.65
C ALA A 26 -0.36 -3.92 -2.49
N PHE A 27 -1.41 -3.30 -1.99
CA PHE A 27 -2.66 -3.13 -2.73
C PHE A 27 -3.32 -1.80 -2.37
N MET A 28 -4.24 -1.37 -3.22
CA MET A 28 -4.96 -0.12 -3.01
C MET A 28 -5.90 -0.26 -1.81
N THR A 29 -5.96 0.75 -0.96
CA THR A 29 -6.97 0.77 0.11
C THR A 29 -8.35 1.01 -0.49
N ILE A 30 -9.37 0.38 0.11
CA ILE A 30 -10.76 0.58 -0.32
C ILE A 30 -11.34 1.93 0.13
N GLN A 31 -10.67 2.62 1.04
CA GLN A 31 -11.04 3.95 1.52
C GLN A 31 -9.85 4.90 1.43
N PRO A 32 -9.44 5.26 0.20
CA PRO A 32 -8.29 6.14 0.03
C PRO A 32 -8.56 7.54 0.58
N ILE A 33 -7.54 8.12 1.16
CA ILE A 33 -7.55 9.55 1.50
C ILE A 33 -7.44 10.36 0.20
N ARG A 34 -6.61 9.87 -0.72
CA ARG A 34 -6.40 10.44 -2.05
C ARG A 34 -6.18 9.33 -3.05
N GLU A 35 -6.39 9.62 -4.34
CA GLU A 35 -6.07 8.66 -5.39
C GLU A 35 -4.58 8.30 -5.32
N GLY A 36 -4.29 7.01 -5.36
CA GLY A 36 -2.92 6.52 -5.23
C GLY A 36 -2.52 6.11 -3.81
N HIS A 37 -3.43 6.18 -2.85
CA HIS A 37 -3.19 5.73 -1.48
C HIS A 37 -3.07 4.20 -1.45
N VAL A 38 -1.90 3.72 -1.05
CA VAL A 38 -1.52 2.30 -1.08
C VAL A 38 -1.26 1.79 0.33
N LEU A 39 -1.58 0.53 0.56
CA LEU A 39 -1.20 -0.21 1.76
C LEU A 39 -0.07 -1.17 1.40
N LEU A 40 1.01 -1.13 2.17
CA LEU A 40 2.14 -2.03 2.04
C LEU A 40 2.21 -2.91 3.29
N ILE A 41 2.18 -4.22 3.11
CA ILE A 41 1.82 -5.16 4.16
C ILE A 41 2.74 -6.37 4.13
N PRO A 42 3.35 -6.79 5.26
CA PRO A 42 4.05 -8.07 5.32
C PRO A 42 3.04 -9.21 5.16
N ARG A 43 3.42 -10.27 4.47
CA ARG A 43 2.54 -11.45 4.33
C ARG A 43 2.27 -12.11 5.67
N ALA A 44 3.28 -12.12 6.55
CA ALA A 44 3.12 -12.64 7.89
C ALA A 44 2.17 -11.75 8.69
N GLU A 45 1.19 -12.39 9.36
CA GLU A 45 0.22 -11.66 10.17
C GLU A 45 0.84 -11.31 11.51
N ILE A 46 1.38 -10.12 11.61
CA ILE A 46 2.00 -9.57 12.81
C ILE A 46 1.25 -8.27 13.14
N ASP A 47 0.66 -8.19 14.32
CA ASP A 47 -0.22 -7.08 14.69
C ASP A 47 0.56 -5.77 14.86
N HIS A 48 1.57 -5.76 15.72
CA HIS A 48 2.33 -4.55 16.03
C HIS A 48 3.56 -4.42 15.14
N TRP A 49 3.75 -3.25 14.54
CA TRP A 49 4.86 -3.03 13.61
C TRP A 49 6.24 -3.23 14.26
N ASP A 50 6.35 -2.96 15.54
CA ASP A 50 7.60 -3.12 16.28
C ASP A 50 7.94 -4.58 16.58
N HIS A 51 7.00 -5.50 16.36
CA HIS A 51 7.22 -6.95 16.43
C HIS A 51 7.61 -7.57 15.08
N VAL A 52 7.56 -6.80 14.00
CA VAL A 52 7.98 -7.28 12.68
C VAL A 52 9.49 -7.54 12.72
N PRO A 53 9.98 -8.70 12.21
CA PRO A 53 11.42 -8.95 12.16
C PRO A 53 12.17 -7.81 11.47
N GLU A 54 13.35 -7.48 11.98
CA GLU A 54 14.12 -6.35 11.45
C GLU A 54 14.40 -6.46 9.96
N ALA A 55 14.73 -7.64 9.47
CA ALA A 55 14.96 -7.84 8.03
C ALA A 55 13.73 -7.53 7.20
N THR A 56 12.54 -7.93 7.69
CA THR A 56 11.27 -7.64 7.01
C THR A 56 10.96 -6.14 7.09
N ALA A 57 11.22 -5.51 8.24
CA ALA A 57 11.02 -4.07 8.40
C ALA A 57 11.91 -3.27 7.44
N GLN A 58 13.16 -3.69 7.26
CA GLN A 58 14.06 -3.08 6.29
C GLN A 58 13.54 -3.25 4.86
N HIS A 59 13.05 -4.45 4.54
CA HIS A 59 12.48 -4.72 3.22
C HIS A 59 11.23 -3.89 2.97
N LEU A 60 10.36 -3.74 3.97
CA LEU A 60 9.18 -2.86 3.87
C LEU A 60 9.60 -1.43 3.52
N MET A 61 10.60 -0.89 4.19
CA MET A 61 11.06 0.47 3.92
C MET A 61 11.64 0.60 2.51
N ARG A 62 12.40 -0.40 2.05
CA ARG A 62 12.93 -0.43 0.68
C ARG A 62 11.79 -0.40 -0.34
N VAL A 63 10.81 -1.27 -0.17
CA VAL A 63 9.67 -1.36 -1.09
C VAL A 63 8.83 -0.07 -1.03
N ALA A 64 8.65 0.50 0.17
CA ALA A 64 7.95 1.77 0.34
C ALA A 64 8.60 2.90 -0.47
N GLN A 65 9.93 2.97 -0.50
CA GLN A 65 10.64 3.96 -1.32
C GLN A 65 10.37 3.75 -2.81
N ARG A 66 10.40 2.51 -3.28
CA ARG A 66 10.18 2.17 -4.69
C ARG A 66 8.75 2.49 -5.13
N ILE A 67 7.77 2.11 -4.31
CA ILE A 67 6.37 2.43 -4.60
C ILE A 67 6.15 3.93 -4.57
N THR A 68 6.77 4.63 -3.62
CA THR A 68 6.66 6.10 -3.52
C THR A 68 7.18 6.78 -4.79
N ARG A 69 8.30 6.33 -5.34
CA ARG A 69 8.81 6.88 -6.60
C ARG A 69 7.82 6.68 -7.74
N ALA A 70 7.17 5.54 -7.78
CA ALA A 70 6.15 5.24 -8.79
C ALA A 70 4.89 6.11 -8.60
N ILE A 71 4.47 6.33 -7.36
CA ILE A 71 3.34 7.22 -7.06
C ILE A 71 3.67 8.64 -7.54
N LYS A 72 4.87 9.11 -7.28
CA LYS A 72 5.30 10.44 -7.72
C LYS A 72 5.34 10.55 -9.24
N ALA A 73 5.79 9.50 -9.93
CA ALA A 73 5.82 9.46 -11.38
C ALA A 73 4.41 9.46 -11.99
N ALA A 74 3.45 8.81 -11.32
CA ALA A 74 2.09 8.66 -11.82
C ALA A 74 1.20 9.87 -11.54
N TRP A 75 1.26 10.41 -10.33
CA TRP A 75 0.32 11.46 -9.87
C TRP A 75 0.97 12.80 -9.51
N HIS A 76 2.30 12.86 -9.46
CA HIS A 76 3.06 14.09 -9.18
C HIS A 76 2.66 14.83 -7.90
N PRO A 77 2.43 14.13 -6.77
CA PRO A 77 2.14 14.82 -5.51
C PRO A 77 3.35 15.57 -4.99
N ALA A 78 3.14 16.55 -4.13
CA ALA A 78 4.23 17.26 -3.48
C ALA A 78 5.09 16.30 -2.64
N ARG A 79 4.42 15.39 -1.91
CA ARG A 79 5.06 14.36 -1.09
C ARG A 79 4.20 13.12 -1.02
N VAL A 80 4.80 12.02 -0.56
CA VAL A 80 4.07 10.83 -0.16
C VAL A 80 4.34 10.65 1.33
N GLY A 81 3.28 10.72 2.14
CA GLY A 81 3.37 10.49 3.57
C GLY A 81 3.36 8.99 3.87
N LEU A 82 4.15 8.57 4.85
CA LEU A 82 4.19 7.20 5.31
C LEU A 82 3.69 7.16 6.75
N ILE A 83 2.62 6.40 7.00
CA ILE A 83 2.01 6.29 8.33
C ILE A 83 1.83 4.82 8.69
N VAL A 84 2.21 4.48 9.92
CA VAL A 84 1.95 3.16 10.52
C VAL A 84 1.15 3.42 11.79
N ALA A 85 -0.15 3.11 11.75
CA ALA A 85 -1.03 3.37 12.88
C ALA A 85 -1.46 2.09 13.62
N GLY A 86 -2.10 1.14 12.91
CA GLY A 86 -2.38 -0.17 13.47
C GLY A 86 -3.63 -0.30 14.32
N PHE A 87 -4.52 0.68 14.31
CA PHE A 87 -5.72 0.62 15.15
C PHE A 87 -6.90 -0.13 14.53
N GLU A 88 -7.00 -0.16 13.20
CA GLU A 88 -8.17 -0.70 12.53
C GLU A 88 -8.07 -2.18 12.20
N VAL A 89 -6.88 -2.63 11.78
CA VAL A 89 -6.65 -4.03 11.40
C VAL A 89 -5.45 -4.55 12.17
N PRO A 90 -5.60 -5.69 12.88
CA PRO A 90 -4.50 -6.28 13.68
C PRO A 90 -3.48 -7.00 12.80
N HIS A 91 -2.94 -6.31 11.83
CA HIS A 91 -1.97 -6.78 10.87
C HIS A 91 -1.18 -5.55 10.42
N ALA A 92 0.08 -5.46 10.81
CA ALA A 92 0.91 -4.28 10.56
C ALA A 92 0.91 -3.91 9.08
N HIS A 93 0.75 -2.63 8.80
CA HIS A 93 0.71 -2.12 7.44
C HIS A 93 1.17 -0.66 7.40
N LEU A 94 1.83 -0.32 6.30
CA LEU A 94 2.28 1.04 6.02
C LEU A 94 1.31 1.68 5.05
N HIS A 95 0.81 2.86 5.41
CA HIS A 95 0.04 3.69 4.48
C HIS A 95 1.02 4.56 3.70
N LEU A 96 0.92 4.54 2.38
CA LEU A 96 1.64 5.46 1.50
C LEU A 96 0.61 6.37 0.86
N ILE A 97 0.65 7.65 1.22
CA ILE A 97 -0.43 8.60 0.94
C ILE A 97 0.11 9.80 0.15
N PRO A 98 -0.30 9.94 -1.13
CA PRO A 98 0.04 11.15 -1.88
C PRO A 98 -0.57 12.37 -1.20
N ALA A 99 0.21 13.44 -1.05
CA ALA A 99 -0.25 14.63 -0.32
C ALA A 99 0.36 15.90 -0.90
N GLU A 100 -0.42 16.98 -0.86
CA GLU A 100 0.03 18.32 -1.20
C GLU A 100 0.35 19.14 0.04
N GLU A 101 -0.29 18.81 1.17
CA GLU A 101 -0.09 19.50 2.44
C GLU A 101 -0.36 18.54 3.60
N MET A 102 0.03 18.94 4.81
CA MET A 102 -0.12 18.12 6.01
C MET A 102 -1.57 17.70 6.26
N ALA A 103 -2.53 18.59 5.98
CA ALA A 103 -3.95 18.30 6.19
C ALA A 103 -4.45 17.12 5.34
N ASP A 104 -3.78 16.80 4.23
CA ASP A 104 -4.12 15.65 3.39
C ASP A 104 -3.81 14.31 4.08
N LEU A 105 -3.02 14.32 5.13
CA LEU A 105 -2.65 13.10 5.87
C LEU A 105 -3.61 12.79 7.01
N SER A 106 -4.89 13.12 6.85
CA SER A 106 -5.92 12.86 7.84
C SER A 106 -6.83 11.71 7.41
N PHE A 107 -6.93 10.67 8.22
CA PHE A 107 -7.83 9.55 7.96
C PHE A 107 -9.32 9.97 7.99
N ALA A 108 -9.65 11.13 8.57
CA ALA A 108 -10.99 11.68 8.51
C ALA A 108 -11.40 12.04 7.08
N ARG A 109 -10.45 12.19 6.17
CA ARG A 109 -10.70 12.47 4.75
C ARG A 109 -10.85 11.21 3.90
N ALA A 110 -10.65 10.03 4.48
CA ALA A 110 -10.79 8.77 3.74
C ALA A 110 -12.24 8.57 3.28
N LYS A 111 -12.41 8.17 2.01
CA LYS A 111 -13.71 7.93 1.41
C LYS A 111 -13.69 6.62 0.64
N ALA A 112 -14.80 5.89 0.70
CA ALA A 112 -14.95 4.68 -0.10
C ALA A 112 -14.78 5.01 -1.60
N SER A 113 -14.05 4.15 -2.30
CA SER A 113 -13.82 4.26 -3.73
C SER A 113 -14.45 3.05 -4.43
N SER A 114 -14.92 3.24 -5.67
CA SER A 114 -15.50 2.14 -6.42
C SER A 114 -14.43 1.14 -6.85
N ALA A 115 -14.84 -0.11 -7.13
CA ALA A 115 -13.94 -1.12 -7.65
C ALA A 115 -13.28 -0.67 -8.96
N GLU A 116 -14.02 0.05 -9.80
CA GLU A 116 -13.50 0.56 -11.07
C GLU A 116 -12.41 1.61 -10.86
N GLU A 117 -12.63 2.54 -9.93
CA GLU A 117 -11.63 3.57 -9.58
C GLU A 117 -10.37 2.94 -8.99
N LEU A 118 -10.53 1.95 -8.10
CA LEU A 118 -9.41 1.25 -7.49
C LEU A 118 -8.63 0.44 -8.52
N ALA A 119 -9.32 -0.23 -9.43
CA ALA A 119 -8.69 -0.99 -10.52
C ALA A 119 -7.88 -0.06 -11.43
N ALA A 120 -8.43 1.10 -11.78
CA ALA A 120 -7.76 2.08 -12.61
C ALA A 120 -6.50 2.62 -11.92
N ALA A 121 -6.59 2.96 -10.64
CA ALA A 121 -5.45 3.43 -9.87
C ALA A 121 -4.35 2.36 -9.77
N ALA A 122 -4.74 1.10 -9.54
CA ALA A 122 -3.80 -0.02 -9.49
C ALA A 122 -3.09 -0.22 -10.83
N THR A 123 -3.83 -0.14 -11.93
CA THR A 123 -3.26 -0.26 -13.28
C THR A 123 -2.24 0.85 -13.54
N THR A 124 -2.57 2.09 -13.17
CA THR A 124 -1.68 3.23 -13.33
C THR A 124 -0.39 3.04 -12.52
N LEU A 125 -0.52 2.63 -11.27
CA LEU A 125 0.64 2.45 -10.39
C LEU A 125 1.51 1.27 -10.83
N ARG A 126 0.90 0.15 -11.23
CA ARG A 126 1.65 -1.01 -11.74
C ARG A 126 2.44 -0.64 -13.00
N ALA A 127 1.85 0.14 -13.90
CA ALA A 127 2.56 0.60 -15.09
C ALA A 127 3.78 1.43 -14.74
N ALA A 128 3.65 2.33 -13.76
CA ALA A 128 4.78 3.14 -13.28
C ALA A 128 5.87 2.28 -12.62
N LEU A 129 5.48 1.28 -11.83
CA LEU A 129 6.42 0.35 -11.22
C LEU A 129 7.17 -0.49 -12.27
N ARG A 130 6.45 -1.01 -13.27
CA ARG A 130 7.09 -1.75 -14.37
C ARG A 130 8.07 -0.88 -15.14
N ALA A 131 7.72 0.38 -15.39
CA ALA A 131 8.61 1.33 -16.03
C ALA A 131 9.90 1.57 -15.24
N GLN A 132 9.85 1.40 -13.93
CA GLN A 132 11.02 1.45 -13.05
C GLN A 132 11.80 0.13 -13.01
N GLY A 133 11.33 -0.90 -13.71
CA GLY A 133 11.97 -2.21 -13.72
C GLY A 133 11.61 -3.11 -12.55
N GLU A 134 10.50 -2.84 -11.86
CA GLU A 134 10.09 -3.61 -10.68
C GLU A 134 9.39 -4.91 -11.10
N ALA A 135 10.09 -6.03 -10.98
CA ALA A 135 9.55 -7.35 -11.30
C ALA A 135 8.35 -7.73 -10.41
N ALA A 136 8.30 -7.22 -9.18
CA ALA A 136 7.21 -7.49 -8.25
C ALA A 136 5.87 -6.89 -8.69
N ALA A 137 5.85 -6.03 -9.71
CA ALA A 137 4.65 -5.48 -10.33
C ALA A 137 4.31 -6.17 -11.66
N ASP A 138 5.12 -7.13 -12.07
CA ASP A 138 5.05 -7.74 -13.40
C ASP A 138 4.47 -9.17 -13.32
N TRP A 139 3.18 -9.26 -13.16
CA TRP A 139 2.46 -10.54 -13.16
C TRP A 139 1.20 -10.47 -14.02
#